data_b0a4ce328cc0de2ef13234071bc23a87
#
_entry.id   b0a4ce328cc0de2ef13234071bc23a87
#
_cell.length_a   1.000
_cell.length_b   1.000
_cell.length_c   1.000
_cell.angle_alpha   90.00
_cell.angle_beta   90.00
_cell.angle_gamma   90.00
#
_symmetry.space_group_name_H-M   'P 1'
#
loop_
_entity.id
_entity.type
_entity.pdbx_description
1 polymer ?
#
loop_
_entity_poly.entity_id
_entity_poly.type
_entity_poly.pdbx_seq_one_letter_code
_entity_poly.pdbx_strand_id
1 'polypeptide(L)'
;MSFTLPALPYAHEALEPHFDTLTMQIHHGKHHQAYVDNLNKAVAGTPNEGKTIEELVAVAGSISPAVRNNGGGHWNHTFFWNSLAPNAGGAPTGDLAAAIDASFGSFDAFKEKFANAGMTRFGSGWAWLIVKDGKLEVSSTPNQDNPLMDIAEVKGTPILGADVWEHAYYLKYQNRRADYLAAFWNVVSWSVIADRFAAAK
;
A
#
# COMPACT_ATOMS: atom_id res chain seq x y z
N MET A 1 3.74 12.90 20.39
CA MET A 1 2.49 12.12 20.28
C MET A 1 2.86 10.70 19.93
N SER A 2 2.10 9.68 20.41
CA SER A 2 2.32 8.28 20.01
C SER A 2 1.50 7.95 18.77
N PHE A 3 2.04 7.14 17.88
CA PHE A 3 1.28 6.53 16.80
C PHE A 3 0.31 5.49 17.36
N THR A 4 -0.84 5.33 16.73
CA THR A 4 -1.87 4.35 17.13
C THR A 4 -2.30 3.54 15.91
N LEU A 5 -2.72 2.30 16.14
CA LEU A 5 -3.31 1.49 15.07
C LEU A 5 -4.65 2.11 14.66
N PRO A 6 -4.81 2.56 13.41
CA PRO A 6 -6.09 3.06 12.94
C PRO A 6 -7.11 1.91 12.87
N ALA A 7 -8.37 2.20 13.20
CA ALA A 7 -9.44 1.23 12.98
C ALA A 7 -9.60 0.94 11.48
N LEU A 8 -9.95 -0.31 11.13
CA LEU A 8 -10.37 -0.63 9.77
C LEU A 8 -11.69 0.10 9.44
N PRO A 9 -11.87 0.63 8.22
CA PRO A 9 -13.14 1.24 7.81
C PRO A 9 -14.26 0.21 7.52
N TYR A 10 -14.00 -1.08 7.72
CA TYR A 10 -14.91 -2.21 7.51
C TYR A 10 -14.58 -3.35 8.47
N ALA A 11 -15.50 -4.32 8.64
CA ALA A 11 -15.27 -5.51 9.46
C ALA A 11 -14.23 -6.45 8.82
N HIS A 12 -13.58 -7.28 9.62
CA HIS A 12 -12.52 -8.18 9.12
C HIS A 12 -12.99 -9.17 8.05
N GLU A 13 -14.26 -9.60 8.12
CA GLU A 13 -14.90 -10.50 7.17
C GLU A 13 -15.44 -9.80 5.92
N ALA A 14 -15.46 -8.48 5.88
CA ALA A 14 -16.16 -7.73 4.84
C ALA A 14 -15.54 -7.85 3.44
N LEU A 15 -14.29 -8.28 3.34
CA LEU A 15 -13.60 -8.48 2.07
C LEU A 15 -13.65 -9.92 1.55
N GLU A 16 -14.37 -10.82 2.27
CA GLU A 16 -14.65 -12.17 1.73
C GLU A 16 -15.46 -12.09 0.42
N PRO A 17 -15.26 -13.00 -0.53
CA PRO A 17 -14.37 -14.17 -0.48
C PRO A 17 -12.94 -13.89 -0.96
N HIS A 18 -12.55 -12.65 -1.19
CA HIS A 18 -11.27 -12.26 -1.82
C HIS A 18 -10.11 -12.21 -0.81
N PHE A 19 -10.32 -11.62 0.35
CA PHE A 19 -9.42 -11.67 1.50
C PHE A 19 -10.12 -12.41 2.65
N ASP A 20 -9.47 -13.40 3.22
CA ASP A 20 -10.06 -14.17 4.29
C ASP A 20 -9.99 -13.45 5.64
N THR A 21 -10.99 -13.72 6.48
CA THR A 21 -11.16 -13.09 7.79
C THR A 21 -9.92 -13.28 8.67
N LEU A 22 -9.32 -14.47 8.67
CA LEU A 22 -8.15 -14.75 9.50
C LEU A 22 -6.92 -13.95 9.06
N THR A 23 -6.68 -13.84 7.74
CA THR A 23 -5.65 -12.95 7.21
C THR A 23 -5.88 -11.51 7.67
N MET A 24 -7.10 -10.98 7.55
CA MET A 24 -7.42 -9.62 7.96
C MET A 24 -7.17 -9.38 9.46
N GLN A 25 -7.58 -10.31 10.32
CA GLN A 25 -7.36 -10.22 11.76
C GLN A 25 -5.88 -10.21 12.14
N ILE A 26 -5.07 -11.07 11.51
CA ILE A 26 -3.63 -11.17 11.76
C ILE A 26 -2.88 -9.99 11.13
N HIS A 27 -3.17 -9.69 9.88
CA HIS A 27 -2.48 -8.65 9.12
C HIS A 27 -2.68 -7.27 9.74
N HIS A 28 -3.91 -6.91 10.12
CA HIS A 28 -4.21 -5.67 10.82
C HIS A 28 -3.79 -5.73 12.30
N GLY A 29 -4.34 -6.70 13.06
CA GLY A 29 -4.23 -6.71 14.52
C GLY A 29 -2.89 -7.23 15.07
N LYS A 30 -2.02 -7.84 14.24
CA LYS A 30 -0.69 -8.33 14.65
C LYS A 30 0.42 -7.64 13.88
N HIS A 31 0.44 -7.74 12.54
CA HIS A 31 1.53 -7.16 11.74
C HIS A 31 1.50 -5.63 11.79
N HIS A 32 0.38 -4.98 11.46
CA HIS A 32 0.30 -3.53 11.52
C HIS A 32 0.47 -3.00 12.94
N GLN A 33 -0.15 -3.64 13.95
CA GLN A 33 0.06 -3.27 15.35
C GLN A 33 1.54 -3.34 15.75
N ALA A 34 2.28 -4.37 15.33
CA ALA A 34 3.70 -4.48 15.63
C ALA A 34 4.53 -3.36 15.01
N TYR A 35 4.20 -2.91 13.79
CA TYR A 35 4.85 -1.73 13.18
C TYR A 35 4.60 -0.48 14.02
N VAL A 36 3.36 -0.25 14.46
CA VAL A 36 3.02 0.88 15.34
C VAL A 36 3.81 0.84 16.65
N ASP A 37 3.81 -0.31 17.34
CA ASP A 37 4.47 -0.46 18.63
C ASP A 37 6.00 -0.27 18.51
N ASN A 38 6.60 -0.84 17.48
CA ASN A 38 8.04 -0.74 17.24
C ASN A 38 8.44 0.66 16.77
N LEU A 39 7.61 1.33 15.98
CA LEU A 39 7.84 2.73 15.59
C LEU A 39 7.85 3.63 16.84
N ASN A 40 6.85 3.51 17.70
CA ASN A 40 6.80 4.29 18.95
C ASN A 40 8.04 4.08 19.81
N LYS A 41 8.51 2.83 19.94
CA LYS A 41 9.77 2.54 20.67
C LYS A 41 10.99 3.16 19.98
N ALA A 42 11.03 3.14 18.64
CA ALA A 42 12.16 3.60 17.87
C ALA A 42 12.31 5.13 17.84
N VAL A 43 11.22 5.88 18.00
CA VAL A 43 11.26 7.36 18.02
C VAL A 43 11.38 7.95 19.43
N ALA A 44 10.99 7.20 20.46
CA ALA A 44 10.97 7.70 21.84
C ALA A 44 12.35 8.18 22.29
N GLY A 45 12.41 9.40 22.87
CA GLY A 45 13.65 10.02 23.35
C GLY A 45 14.64 10.41 22.24
N THR A 46 14.23 10.40 20.98
CA THR A 46 15.06 10.80 19.84
C THR A 46 14.59 12.12 19.23
N PRO A 47 15.40 12.78 18.35
CA PRO A 47 14.94 13.95 17.60
C PRO A 47 13.76 13.70 16.66
N ASN A 48 13.36 12.44 16.48
CA ASN A 48 12.20 12.03 15.68
C ASN A 48 10.91 11.92 16.50
N GLU A 49 10.98 12.03 17.81
CA GLU A 49 9.79 12.03 18.66
C GLU A 49 8.89 13.24 18.33
N GLY A 50 7.60 13.00 18.17
CA GLY A 50 6.60 14.04 17.87
C GLY A 50 6.47 14.40 16.38
N LYS A 51 7.32 13.88 15.49
CA LYS A 51 7.16 14.02 14.05
C LYS A 51 5.94 13.24 13.55
N THR A 52 5.35 13.70 12.44
CA THR A 52 4.30 12.98 11.74
C THR A 52 4.88 11.77 11.00
N ILE A 53 4.02 10.85 10.60
CA ILE A 53 4.47 9.67 9.86
C ILE A 53 5.01 10.07 8.48
N GLU A 54 4.44 11.08 7.84
CA GLU A 54 4.88 11.62 6.55
C GLU A 54 6.27 12.25 6.66
N GLU A 55 6.54 13.00 7.73
CA GLU A 55 7.87 13.58 7.99
C GLU A 55 8.93 12.50 8.18
N LEU A 56 8.60 11.38 8.85
CA LEU A 56 9.52 10.27 9.05
C LEU A 56 9.79 9.51 7.75
N VAL A 57 8.74 9.24 6.98
CA VAL A 57 8.82 8.51 5.71
C VAL A 57 9.64 9.31 4.69
N ALA A 58 9.45 10.62 4.60
CA ALA A 58 10.16 11.48 3.65
C ALA A 58 11.70 11.46 3.79
N VAL A 59 12.20 11.16 4.98
CA VAL A 59 13.65 11.15 5.30
C VAL A 59 14.16 9.76 5.70
N ALA A 60 13.50 8.72 5.22
CA ALA A 60 13.76 7.32 5.60
C ALA A 60 15.20 6.86 5.37
N GLY A 61 15.90 7.43 4.39
CA GLY A 61 17.30 7.12 4.09
C GLY A 61 18.30 7.69 5.10
N SER A 62 17.92 8.71 5.87
CA SER A 62 18.78 9.40 6.85
C SER A 62 18.45 9.08 8.31
N ILE A 63 17.45 8.24 8.56
CA ILE A 63 17.02 7.81 9.90
C ILE A 63 17.38 6.34 10.16
N SER A 64 17.19 5.88 11.42
CA SER A 64 17.50 4.50 11.75
C SER A 64 16.69 3.48 10.95
N PRO A 65 17.23 2.29 10.65
CA PRO A 65 16.49 1.21 10.00
C PRO A 65 15.20 0.84 10.73
N ALA A 66 15.19 0.95 12.07
CA ALA A 66 14.00 0.69 12.88
C ALA A 66 12.87 1.69 12.55
N VAL A 67 13.18 2.99 12.47
CA VAL A 67 12.18 4.02 12.10
C VAL A 67 11.76 3.88 10.64
N ARG A 68 12.71 3.65 9.71
CA ARG A 68 12.42 3.41 8.28
C ARG A 68 11.45 2.25 8.09
N ASN A 69 11.78 1.08 8.64
CA ASN A 69 10.98 -0.14 8.42
C ASN A 69 9.62 -0.06 9.11
N ASN A 70 9.58 0.40 10.36
CA ASN A 70 8.32 0.44 11.11
C ASN A 70 7.47 1.65 10.73
N GLY A 71 8.07 2.79 10.40
CA GLY A 71 7.38 3.96 9.85
C GLY A 71 6.77 3.67 8.47
N GLY A 72 7.58 3.08 7.57
CA GLY A 72 7.08 2.60 6.28
C GLY A 72 5.97 1.59 6.45
N GLY A 73 6.14 0.60 7.34
CA GLY A 73 5.12 -0.41 7.62
C GLY A 73 3.82 0.20 8.13
N HIS A 74 3.88 1.14 9.06
CA HIS A 74 2.69 1.82 9.57
C HIS A 74 1.99 2.64 8.47
N TRP A 75 2.73 3.44 7.72
CA TRP A 75 2.17 4.25 6.63
C TRP A 75 1.55 3.38 5.53
N ASN A 76 2.30 2.37 5.03
CA ASN A 76 1.87 1.50 3.93
C ASN A 76 0.58 0.76 4.27
N HIS A 77 0.47 0.21 5.49
CA HIS A 77 -0.73 -0.52 5.91
C HIS A 77 -1.94 0.39 6.11
N THR A 78 -1.75 1.59 6.70
CA THR A 78 -2.82 2.60 6.81
C THR A 78 -3.35 2.97 5.42
N PHE A 79 -2.44 3.21 4.49
CA PHE A 79 -2.77 3.52 3.10
C PHE A 79 -3.52 2.37 2.41
N PHE A 80 -3.06 1.12 2.64
CA PHE A 80 -3.64 -0.09 2.07
C PHE A 80 -5.08 -0.33 2.54
N TRP A 81 -5.32 -0.29 3.85
CA TRP A 81 -6.68 -0.49 4.38
C TRP A 81 -7.69 0.51 3.81
N ASN A 82 -7.30 1.77 3.68
CA ASN A 82 -8.14 2.82 3.13
C ASN A 82 -8.32 2.73 1.59
N SER A 83 -7.54 1.89 0.91
CA SER A 83 -7.66 1.64 -0.53
C SER A 83 -8.70 0.57 -0.87
N LEU A 84 -9.17 -0.16 0.14
CA LEU A 84 -10.04 -1.32 -0.03
C LEU A 84 -11.43 -1.04 0.54
N ALA A 85 -12.44 -1.68 -0.03
CA ALA A 85 -13.81 -1.61 0.49
C ALA A 85 -14.61 -2.89 0.15
N PRO A 86 -15.61 -3.25 0.97
CA PRO A 86 -16.54 -4.32 0.64
C PRO A 86 -17.40 -3.93 -0.57
N ASN A 87 -17.79 -4.93 -1.37
CA ASN A 87 -18.62 -4.75 -2.57
C ASN A 87 -18.06 -3.70 -3.56
N ALA A 88 -16.75 -3.52 -3.56
CA ALA A 88 -16.02 -2.63 -4.45
C ALA A 88 -15.54 -3.36 -5.72
N GLY A 89 -14.45 -2.92 -6.32
CA GLY A 89 -13.93 -3.52 -7.56
C GLY A 89 -14.51 -2.87 -8.81
N GLY A 90 -14.62 -3.65 -9.88
CA GLY A 90 -14.99 -3.11 -11.19
C GLY A 90 -13.85 -2.35 -11.84
N ALA A 91 -14.15 -1.23 -12.50
CA ALA A 91 -13.20 -0.40 -13.23
C ALA A 91 -13.26 1.06 -12.76
N PRO A 92 -12.16 1.81 -12.84
CA PRO A 92 -12.16 3.26 -12.62
C PRO A 92 -13.01 3.98 -13.69
N THR A 93 -13.46 5.17 -13.36
CA THR A 93 -14.24 6.03 -14.25
C THR A 93 -13.67 7.44 -14.27
N GLY A 94 -14.19 8.30 -15.16
CA GLY A 94 -13.84 9.71 -15.22
C GLY A 94 -12.35 9.96 -15.53
N ASP A 95 -11.78 10.98 -14.88
CA ASP A 95 -10.40 11.43 -15.11
C ASP A 95 -9.36 10.35 -14.84
N LEU A 96 -9.58 9.50 -13.81
CA LEU A 96 -8.67 8.42 -13.49
C LEU A 96 -8.64 7.37 -14.61
N ALA A 97 -9.80 6.99 -15.15
CA ALA A 97 -9.87 6.05 -16.28
C ALA A 97 -9.14 6.62 -17.51
N ALA A 98 -9.39 7.88 -17.84
CA ALA A 98 -8.71 8.55 -18.95
C ALA A 98 -7.18 8.62 -18.76
N ALA A 99 -6.72 8.87 -17.53
CA ALA A 99 -5.29 8.89 -17.21
C ALA A 99 -4.66 7.49 -17.29
N ILE A 100 -5.37 6.44 -16.90
CA ILE A 100 -4.94 5.04 -17.04
C ILE A 100 -4.82 4.69 -18.52
N ASP A 101 -5.82 5.01 -19.34
CA ASP A 101 -5.77 4.75 -20.77
C ASP A 101 -4.63 5.52 -21.46
N ALA A 102 -4.44 6.79 -21.08
CA ALA A 102 -3.34 7.60 -21.61
C ALA A 102 -1.94 7.06 -21.23
N SER A 103 -1.79 6.50 -20.00
CA SER A 103 -0.49 6.05 -19.49
C SER A 103 -0.17 4.60 -19.86
N PHE A 104 -1.18 3.75 -20.03
CA PHE A 104 -1.01 2.30 -20.19
C PHE A 104 -1.68 1.74 -21.44
N GLY A 105 -2.52 2.51 -22.12
CA GLY A 105 -3.28 2.08 -23.31
C GLY A 105 -4.65 1.49 -22.99
N SER A 106 -4.81 0.84 -21.83
CA SER A 106 -6.10 0.33 -21.37
C SER A 106 -6.04 -0.01 -19.88
N PHE A 107 -7.21 -0.18 -19.25
CA PHE A 107 -7.30 -0.67 -17.88
C PHE A 107 -6.72 -2.09 -17.72
N ASP A 108 -6.92 -2.99 -18.68
CA ASP A 108 -6.37 -4.35 -18.64
C ASP A 108 -4.84 -4.34 -18.75
N ALA A 109 -4.27 -3.52 -19.63
CA ALA A 109 -2.82 -3.35 -19.73
C ALA A 109 -2.22 -2.75 -18.43
N PHE A 110 -2.93 -1.84 -17.78
CA PHE A 110 -2.54 -1.35 -16.44
C PHE A 110 -2.53 -2.48 -15.40
N LYS A 111 -3.61 -3.29 -15.32
CA LYS A 111 -3.68 -4.41 -14.38
C LYS A 111 -2.56 -5.41 -14.60
N GLU A 112 -2.26 -5.73 -15.85
CA GLU A 112 -1.16 -6.62 -16.20
C GLU A 112 0.19 -6.06 -15.74
N LYS A 113 0.47 -4.78 -16.03
CA LYS A 113 1.70 -4.11 -15.59
C LYS A 113 1.83 -4.05 -14.07
N PHE A 114 0.74 -3.75 -13.36
CA PHE A 114 0.71 -3.73 -11.90
C PHE A 114 0.93 -5.12 -11.30
N ALA A 115 0.26 -6.14 -11.83
CA ALA A 115 0.44 -7.52 -11.42
C ALA A 115 1.89 -7.98 -11.66
N ASN A 116 2.47 -7.65 -12.82
CA ASN A 116 3.88 -7.97 -13.11
C ASN A 116 4.84 -7.29 -12.12
N ALA A 117 4.61 -6.03 -11.74
CA ALA A 117 5.41 -5.35 -10.72
C ALA A 117 5.35 -6.07 -9.36
N GLY A 118 4.17 -6.56 -8.95
CA GLY A 118 3.99 -7.35 -7.75
C GLY A 118 4.62 -8.75 -7.83
N MET A 119 4.51 -9.42 -8.98
CA MET A 119 5.07 -10.76 -9.21
C MET A 119 6.59 -10.75 -9.28
N THR A 120 7.18 -9.76 -9.93
CA THR A 120 8.64 -9.64 -10.10
C THR A 120 9.33 -9.03 -8.88
N ARG A 121 8.57 -8.48 -7.89
CA ARG A 121 9.14 -8.06 -6.61
C ARG A 121 9.62 -9.29 -5.86
N PHE A 122 10.93 -9.56 -5.95
CA PHE A 122 11.56 -10.69 -5.29
C PHE A 122 11.51 -10.50 -3.76
N GLY A 123 11.03 -11.53 -3.05
CA GLY A 123 10.84 -11.46 -1.61
C GLY A 123 9.63 -10.61 -1.20
N SER A 124 9.77 -9.90 -0.10
CA SER A 124 8.74 -9.03 0.47
C SER A 124 8.78 -7.63 -0.13
N GLY A 125 7.65 -7.01 -0.28
CA GLY A 125 7.55 -5.63 -0.77
C GLY A 125 6.14 -5.24 -1.18
N TRP A 126 6.05 -4.21 -2.02
CA TRP A 126 4.82 -3.58 -2.44
C TRP A 126 4.83 -3.30 -3.95
N ALA A 127 3.68 -3.40 -4.59
CA ALA A 127 3.44 -2.85 -5.93
C ALA A 127 2.64 -1.55 -5.79
N TRP A 128 2.97 -0.55 -6.61
CA TRP A 128 2.40 0.80 -6.52
C TRP A 128 1.90 1.31 -7.86
N LEU A 129 0.79 2.06 -7.84
CA LEU A 129 0.42 3.03 -8.85
C LEU A 129 0.69 4.42 -8.27
N ILE A 130 1.49 5.21 -8.96
CA ILE A 130 1.91 6.54 -8.52
C ILE A 130 1.57 7.61 -9.56
N VAL A 131 1.42 8.85 -9.10
CA VAL A 131 1.46 10.05 -9.94
C VAL A 131 2.87 10.61 -9.87
N LYS A 132 3.49 10.77 -11.04
CA LYS A 132 4.82 11.35 -11.21
C LYS A 132 4.82 12.26 -12.42
N ASP A 133 5.20 13.51 -12.23
CA ASP A 133 5.23 14.54 -13.30
C ASP A 133 3.91 14.62 -14.08
N GLY A 134 2.78 14.51 -13.36
CA GLY A 134 1.43 14.56 -13.92
C GLY A 134 0.99 13.30 -14.69
N LYS A 135 1.76 12.20 -14.66
CA LYS A 135 1.47 10.94 -15.33
C LYS A 135 1.37 9.80 -14.34
N LEU A 136 0.65 8.74 -14.72
CA LEU A 136 0.60 7.51 -13.96
C LEU A 136 1.77 6.58 -14.30
N GLU A 137 2.43 6.07 -13.28
CA GLU A 137 3.51 5.09 -13.38
C GLU A 137 3.28 3.93 -12.42
N VAL A 138 3.65 2.71 -12.84
CA VAL A 138 3.66 1.52 -11.97
C VAL A 138 5.09 1.28 -11.52
N SER A 139 5.26 1.08 -10.21
CA SER A 139 6.55 0.74 -9.61
C SER A 139 6.41 -0.33 -8.54
N SER A 140 7.52 -0.76 -7.96
CA SER A 140 7.53 -1.63 -6.78
C SER A 140 8.68 -1.28 -5.86
N THR A 141 8.50 -1.51 -4.57
CA THR A 141 9.52 -1.24 -3.54
C THR A 141 9.77 -2.48 -2.67
N PRO A 142 10.99 -2.68 -2.17
CA PRO A 142 11.30 -3.79 -1.27
C PRO A 142 10.81 -3.52 0.16
N ASN A 143 10.57 -4.58 0.91
CA ASN A 143 10.26 -4.53 2.33
C ASN A 143 9.10 -3.56 2.64
N GLN A 144 9.33 -2.58 3.52
CA GLN A 144 8.32 -1.55 3.86
C GLN A 144 8.66 -0.18 3.26
N ASP A 145 9.58 -0.12 2.29
CA ASP A 145 9.82 1.11 1.54
C ASP A 145 8.59 1.48 0.69
N ASN A 146 8.46 2.77 0.41
CA ASN A 146 7.39 3.30 -0.44
C ASN A 146 7.88 4.47 -1.32
N PRO A 147 7.11 4.88 -2.34
CA PRO A 147 7.52 5.92 -3.30
C PRO A 147 7.70 7.34 -2.72
N LEU A 148 7.28 7.60 -1.48
CA LEU A 148 7.48 8.88 -0.79
C LEU A 148 8.87 9.01 -0.18
N MET A 149 9.56 7.88 0.01
CA MET A 149 10.86 7.87 0.67
C MET A 149 11.95 8.48 -0.20
N ASP A 150 12.87 9.23 0.44
CA ASP A 150 14.05 9.83 -0.23
C ASP A 150 14.96 8.82 -0.91
N ILE A 151 14.94 7.56 -0.47
CA ILE A 151 15.70 6.43 -0.99
C ILE A 151 14.95 5.62 -2.07
N ALA A 152 13.69 5.93 -2.36
CA ALA A 152 12.94 5.19 -3.37
C ALA A 152 13.59 5.35 -4.75
N GLU A 153 13.77 4.22 -5.46
CA GLU A 153 14.30 4.22 -6.83
C GLU A 153 13.36 4.99 -7.79
N VAL A 154 12.05 4.75 -7.64
CA VAL A 154 11.01 5.49 -8.36
C VAL A 154 10.17 6.25 -7.34
N LYS A 155 10.29 7.58 -7.37
CA LYS A 155 9.56 8.50 -6.49
C LYS A 155 8.30 9.01 -7.17
N GLY A 156 7.27 9.26 -6.38
CA GLY A 156 6.02 9.83 -6.82
C GLY A 156 4.96 9.77 -5.73
N THR A 157 3.80 10.36 -5.97
CA THR A 157 2.68 10.30 -5.04
C THR A 157 1.91 9.00 -5.23
N PRO A 158 1.93 8.06 -4.29
CA PRO A 158 1.20 6.81 -4.42
C PRO A 158 -0.30 7.06 -4.32
N ILE A 159 -1.06 6.45 -5.22
CA ILE A 159 -2.53 6.49 -5.20
C ILE A 159 -3.15 5.10 -4.97
N LEU A 160 -2.45 4.02 -5.35
CA LEU A 160 -2.82 2.64 -5.06
C LEU A 160 -1.57 1.84 -4.68
N GLY A 161 -1.68 0.95 -3.69
CA GLY A 161 -0.63 0.03 -3.30
C GLY A 161 -1.19 -1.36 -3.02
N ALA A 162 -0.43 -2.40 -3.37
CA ALA A 162 -0.73 -3.79 -3.01
C ALA A 162 0.44 -4.37 -2.23
N ASP A 163 0.14 -4.93 -1.06
CA ASP A 163 1.09 -5.65 -0.22
C ASP A 163 1.39 -7.02 -0.85
N VAL A 164 2.66 -7.30 -1.16
CA VAL A 164 3.10 -8.61 -1.67
C VAL A 164 4.03 -9.34 -0.71
N TRP A 165 4.05 -8.92 0.56
CA TRP A 165 4.54 -9.76 1.65
C TRP A 165 3.69 -11.04 1.75
N GLU A 166 4.29 -12.17 2.02
CA GLU A 166 3.54 -13.43 2.15
C GLU A 166 2.47 -13.38 3.23
N HIS A 167 2.67 -12.62 4.32
CA HIS A 167 1.66 -12.45 5.36
C HIS A 167 0.33 -11.85 4.86
N ALA A 168 0.35 -11.15 3.73
CA ALA A 168 -0.86 -10.54 3.15
C ALA A 168 -1.77 -11.56 2.46
N TYR A 169 -1.26 -12.74 2.07
CA TYR A 169 -2.02 -13.68 1.23
C TYR A 169 -1.80 -15.17 1.51
N TYR A 170 -0.78 -15.55 2.30
CA TYR A 170 -0.35 -16.95 2.37
C TYR A 170 -1.42 -17.88 2.97
N LEU A 171 -2.21 -17.43 3.96
CA LEU A 171 -3.23 -18.27 4.58
C LEU A 171 -4.31 -18.71 3.59
N LYS A 172 -4.67 -17.86 2.64
CA LYS A 172 -5.69 -18.17 1.64
C LYS A 172 -5.10 -18.68 0.32
N TYR A 173 -4.04 -18.05 -0.15
CA TYR A 173 -3.50 -18.29 -1.49
C TYR A 173 -2.21 -19.11 -1.49
N GLN A 174 -1.58 -19.34 -0.34
CA GLN A 174 -0.28 -19.99 -0.19
C GLN A 174 0.75 -19.34 -1.14
N ASN A 175 1.43 -20.13 -1.97
CA ASN A 175 2.43 -19.62 -2.93
C ASN A 175 1.82 -18.96 -4.19
N ARG A 176 0.48 -18.91 -4.30
CA ARG A 176 -0.20 -18.39 -5.50
C ARG A 176 -0.38 -16.87 -5.43
N ARG A 177 0.74 -16.12 -5.41
CA ARG A 177 0.71 -14.63 -5.42
C ARG A 177 -0.09 -14.08 -6.60
N ALA A 178 -0.04 -14.73 -7.76
CA ALA A 178 -0.81 -14.30 -8.94
C ALA A 178 -2.33 -14.31 -8.67
N ASP A 179 -2.85 -15.35 -8.00
CA ASP A 179 -4.28 -15.46 -7.68
C ASP A 179 -4.70 -14.37 -6.68
N TYR A 180 -3.85 -14.07 -5.70
CA TYR A 180 -4.05 -12.96 -4.77
C TYR A 180 -4.13 -11.61 -5.50
N LEU A 181 -3.17 -11.33 -6.39
CA LEU A 181 -3.16 -10.09 -7.17
C LEU A 181 -4.36 -9.99 -8.13
N ALA A 182 -4.85 -11.12 -8.65
CA ALA A 182 -6.09 -11.14 -9.43
C ALA A 182 -7.32 -10.85 -8.56
N ALA A 183 -7.37 -11.43 -7.34
CA ALA A 183 -8.47 -11.20 -6.40
C ALA A 183 -8.50 -9.78 -5.84
N PHE A 184 -7.33 -9.13 -5.70
CA PHE A 184 -7.17 -7.77 -5.20
C PHE A 184 -8.08 -6.75 -5.91
N TRP A 185 -8.27 -6.88 -7.23
CA TRP A 185 -9.08 -5.95 -8.02
C TRP A 185 -10.58 -5.95 -7.65
N ASN A 186 -11.06 -6.99 -6.97
CA ASN A 186 -12.46 -7.08 -6.54
C ASN A 186 -12.75 -6.26 -5.27
N VAL A 187 -11.73 -5.79 -4.57
CA VAL A 187 -11.87 -5.05 -3.31
C VAL A 187 -11.30 -3.64 -3.37
N VAL A 188 -10.72 -3.23 -4.50
CA VAL A 188 -10.19 -1.86 -4.69
C VAL A 188 -11.33 -0.85 -4.71
N SER A 189 -11.25 0.17 -3.86
CA SER A 189 -12.17 1.31 -3.83
C SER A 189 -11.75 2.37 -4.85
N TRP A 190 -12.25 2.27 -6.08
CA TRP A 190 -11.89 3.20 -7.15
C TRP A 190 -12.27 4.65 -6.88
N SER A 191 -13.27 4.92 -6.05
CA SER A 191 -13.59 6.28 -5.59
C SER A 191 -12.45 6.89 -4.78
N VAL A 192 -11.91 6.14 -3.82
CA VAL A 192 -10.75 6.59 -3.01
C VAL A 192 -9.51 6.81 -3.90
N ILE A 193 -9.28 5.92 -4.86
CA ILE A 193 -8.15 6.06 -5.78
C ILE A 193 -8.31 7.29 -6.68
N ALA A 194 -9.54 7.58 -7.15
CA ALA A 194 -9.85 8.77 -7.93
C ALA A 194 -9.65 10.06 -7.13
N ASP A 195 -10.06 10.08 -5.86
CA ASP A 195 -9.84 11.23 -4.97
C ASP A 195 -8.34 11.50 -4.75
N ARG A 196 -7.55 10.45 -4.50
CA ARG A 196 -6.09 10.55 -4.38
C ARG A 196 -5.44 11.03 -5.68
N PHE A 197 -5.91 10.54 -6.82
CA PHE A 197 -5.44 11.00 -8.12
C PHE A 197 -5.73 12.48 -8.33
N ALA A 198 -6.93 12.94 -8.00
CA ALA A 198 -7.31 14.36 -8.10
C ALA A 198 -6.43 15.25 -7.20
N ALA A 199 -6.08 14.78 -6.01
CA ALA A 199 -5.22 15.50 -5.06
C ALA A 199 -3.74 15.49 -5.44
N ALA A 200 -3.30 14.57 -6.31
CA ALA A 200 -1.90 14.39 -6.71
C ALA A 200 -1.54 15.06 -8.06
N LYS A 201 -2.52 15.68 -8.73
CA LYS A 201 -2.34 16.42 -10.00
C LYS A 201 -1.58 17.73 -9.84
#